data_0ac6cbc5c7b497f482869ca25258378a
#
_entry.id   0ac6cbc5c7b497f482869ca25258378a
#
_cell.length_a   1.000
_cell.length_b   1.000
_cell.length_c   1.000
_cell.angle_alpha   90.00
_cell.angle_beta   90.00
_cell.angle_gamma   90.00
#
_symmetry.space_group_name_H-M   'P 1'
#
loop_
_entity.id
_entity.type
_entity.pdbx_description
1 polymer ?
#
loop_
_entity_poly.entity_id
_entity_poly.type
_entity_poly.pdbx_seq_one_letter_code
_entity_poly.pdbx_strand_id
1 'polypeptide(L)' 'PEIAQRVKHLNVDGPEQLGMTLKTGTVVKLGAPVDLRYKLVIVATVLAQQDPKFIVSIDVSSGQAVVQNA' A
#
# COMPACT_ATOMS: atom_id res chain seq x y z
N PRO A 1 13.95 -4.40 0.19
CA PRO A 1 13.48 -3.06 -0.14
C PRO A 1 12.99 -2.30 1.09
N GLU A 2 13.07 -1.02 0.98
CA GLU A 2 12.72 -0.13 2.07
C GLU A 2 11.29 -0.35 2.56
N ILE A 3 10.36 -0.60 1.66
CA ILE A 3 8.96 -0.73 2.01
C ILE A 3 8.69 -1.95 2.91
N ALA A 4 9.48 -3.00 2.76
CA ALA A 4 9.32 -4.19 3.58
C ALA A 4 9.56 -3.90 5.06
N GLN A 5 10.40 -2.93 5.37
CA GLN A 5 10.69 -2.53 6.74
C GLN A 5 9.53 -1.76 7.38
N ARG A 6 8.63 -1.23 6.57
CA ARG A 6 7.49 -0.44 7.03
C ARG A 6 6.22 -1.28 7.18
N VAL A 7 6.25 -2.51 6.70
CA VAL A 7 5.07 -3.38 6.72
C VAL A 7 4.93 -4.04 8.09
N LYS A 8 3.77 -3.88 8.70
CA LYS A 8 3.44 -4.54 9.95
C LYS A 8 2.99 -5.97 9.70
N HIS A 9 2.08 -6.15 8.73
CA HIS A 9 1.66 -7.48 8.30
C HIS A 9 1.01 -7.39 6.92
N LEU A 10 0.94 -8.56 6.27
CA LEU A 10 0.27 -8.70 4.99
C LEU A 10 -1.14 -9.21 5.21
N ASN A 11 -2.07 -8.72 4.38
CA ASN A 11 -3.48 -9.12 4.44
C ASN A 11 -3.83 -9.87 3.15
N VAL A 12 -4.48 -11.02 3.29
CA VAL A 12 -4.97 -11.78 2.15
C VAL A 12 -6.43 -12.11 2.42
N ASP A 13 -7.33 -11.26 1.91
CA ASP A 13 -8.76 -11.41 2.12
C ASP A 13 -9.43 -12.22 1.01
N GLY A 14 -8.67 -12.54 -0.04
CA GLY A 14 -9.12 -13.33 -1.16
C GLY A 14 -8.03 -13.38 -2.23
N PRO A 15 -8.23 -14.19 -3.30
CA PRO A 15 -7.19 -14.37 -4.32
C PRO A 15 -6.89 -13.09 -5.11
N GLU A 16 -7.81 -12.12 -5.10
CA GLU A 16 -7.62 -10.85 -5.77
C GLU A 16 -7.75 -9.67 -4.82
N GLN A 17 -7.57 -9.90 -3.52
CA GLN A 17 -7.74 -8.88 -2.49
C GLN A 17 -6.54 -8.88 -1.56
N LEU A 18 -5.37 -8.70 -2.15
CA LEU A 18 -4.14 -8.58 -1.38
C LEU A 18 -3.99 -7.17 -0.84
N GLY A 19 -3.37 -7.06 0.31
CA GLY A 19 -3.08 -5.78 0.93
C GLY A 19 -2.02 -5.91 1.99
N MET A 20 -1.70 -4.78 2.60
CA MET A 20 -0.76 -4.76 3.72
C MET A 20 -1.12 -3.62 4.66
N THR A 21 -0.73 -3.77 5.92
CA THR A 21 -0.88 -2.73 6.92
C THR A 21 0.52 -2.29 7.32
N LEU A 22 0.76 -0.99 7.24
CA LEU A 22 2.05 -0.41 7.60
C LEU A 22 2.13 -0.21 9.11
N LYS A 23 3.34 -0.02 9.61
CA LYS A 23 3.58 0.20 11.03
C LYS A 23 2.93 1.48 11.54
N THR A 24 2.66 2.43 10.67
CA THR A 24 1.95 3.66 11.01
C THR A 24 0.44 3.49 11.08
N GLY A 25 -0.07 2.31 10.73
CA GLY A 25 -1.51 2.03 10.66
C GLY A 25 -2.12 2.26 9.28
N THR A 26 -1.37 2.80 8.34
CA THR A 26 -1.83 3.00 6.96
C THR A 26 -2.16 1.65 6.31
N VAL A 27 -3.33 1.55 5.71
CA VAL A 27 -3.76 0.34 5.00
C VAL A 27 -3.49 0.51 3.51
N VAL A 28 -2.80 -0.46 2.91
CA VAL A 28 -2.51 -0.44 1.48
C VAL A 28 -3.27 -1.57 0.81
N LYS A 29 -4.05 -1.24 -0.22
CA LYS A 29 -4.80 -2.21 -1.00
C LYS A 29 -4.09 -2.46 -2.31
N LEU A 30 -3.61 -3.70 -2.50
CA LEU A 30 -2.87 -4.09 -3.70
C LEU A 30 -3.78 -4.77 -4.73
N GLY A 31 -4.88 -5.38 -4.27
CA GLY A 31 -5.80 -6.07 -5.16
C GLY A 31 -5.25 -7.40 -5.64
N ALA A 32 -5.39 -7.68 -6.95
CA ALA A 32 -4.91 -8.92 -7.53
C ALA A 32 -3.38 -9.01 -7.52
N PRO A 33 -2.80 -10.23 -7.49
CA PRO A 33 -1.35 -10.40 -7.54
C PRO A 33 -0.80 -10.21 -8.96
N VAL A 34 -1.09 -9.05 -9.54
CA VAL A 34 -0.69 -8.65 -10.89
C VAL A 34 0.02 -7.32 -10.78
N ASP A 35 1.16 -7.20 -11.45
CA ASP A 35 1.96 -5.97 -11.45
C ASP A 35 2.33 -5.49 -10.03
N LEU A 36 2.57 -6.44 -9.13
CA LEU A 36 2.86 -6.12 -7.74
C LEU A 36 4.06 -5.21 -7.59
N ARG A 37 5.11 -5.45 -8.39
CA ARG A 37 6.30 -4.62 -8.34
C ARG A 37 5.97 -3.16 -8.68
N TYR A 38 5.18 -2.96 -9.72
CA TYR A 38 4.75 -1.63 -10.14
C TYR A 38 3.90 -0.97 -9.05
N LYS A 39 2.97 -1.73 -8.49
CA LYS A 39 2.11 -1.23 -7.41
C LYS A 39 2.93 -0.83 -6.19
N LEU A 40 3.92 -1.63 -5.82
CA LEU A 40 4.79 -1.31 -4.69
C LEU A 40 5.64 -0.07 -4.95
N VAL A 41 6.07 0.14 -6.18
CA VAL A 41 6.80 1.37 -6.54
C VAL A 41 5.90 2.59 -6.36
N ILE A 42 4.63 2.48 -6.76
CA ILE A 42 3.67 3.58 -6.57
C ILE A 42 3.50 3.88 -5.08
N VAL A 43 3.33 2.86 -4.26
CA VAL A 43 3.19 3.03 -2.81
C VAL A 43 4.43 3.71 -2.23
N ALA A 44 5.61 3.24 -2.62
CA ALA A 44 6.86 3.82 -2.13
C ALA A 44 6.98 5.30 -2.53
N THR A 45 6.54 5.65 -3.74
CA THR A 45 6.55 7.03 -4.21
C THR A 45 5.63 7.91 -3.36
N VAL A 46 4.43 7.42 -3.06
CA VAL A 46 3.48 8.16 -2.20
C VAL A 46 4.08 8.37 -0.82
N LEU A 47 4.68 7.33 -0.24
CA LEU A 47 5.27 7.41 1.09
C LEU A 47 6.47 8.34 1.14
N ALA A 48 7.17 8.52 0.01
CA ALA A 48 8.29 9.45 -0.08
C ALA A 48 7.82 10.91 -0.17
N GLN A 49 6.61 11.14 -0.66
CA GLN A 49 6.07 12.49 -0.86
C GLN A 49 5.20 12.97 0.28
N GLN A 50 4.63 12.06 1.07
CA GLN A 50 3.72 12.39 2.16
C GLN A 50 4.11 11.62 3.41
N ASP A 51 3.90 12.25 4.57
CA ASP A 51 4.13 11.57 5.84
C ASP A 51 3.04 10.51 6.04
N PRO A 52 3.42 9.23 6.20
CA PRO A 52 2.46 8.14 6.38
C PRO A 52 1.52 8.33 7.57
N LYS A 53 1.91 9.13 8.56
CA LYS A 53 1.07 9.42 9.71
C LYS A 53 -0.24 10.09 9.32
N PHE A 54 -0.27 10.79 8.18
CA PHE A 54 -1.44 11.49 7.70
C PHE A 54 -2.18 10.75 6.61
N ILE A 55 -1.77 9.51 6.31
CA ILE A 55 -2.40 8.70 5.28
C ILE A 55 -3.17 7.57 5.95
N VAL A 56 -4.49 7.53 5.72
CA VAL A 56 -5.35 6.46 6.21
C VAL A 56 -5.20 5.22 5.34
N SER A 57 -5.27 5.40 4.02
CA SER A 57 -5.18 4.28 3.10
C SER A 57 -4.59 4.70 1.75
N ILE A 58 -3.98 3.73 1.08
CA ILE A 58 -3.47 3.87 -0.28
C ILE A 58 -4.03 2.69 -1.07
N ASP A 59 -4.82 2.97 -2.10
CA ASP A 59 -5.38 1.94 -2.96
C ASP A 59 -4.69 2.00 -4.32
N VAL A 60 -3.94 0.96 -4.66
CA VAL A 60 -3.23 0.85 -5.93
C VAL A 60 -3.73 -0.35 -6.75
N SER A 61 -4.88 -0.92 -6.35
CA SER A 61 -5.41 -2.12 -6.99
C SER A 61 -5.70 -1.93 -8.47
N SER A 62 -6.05 -0.71 -8.89
CA SER A 62 -6.33 -0.39 -10.28
C SER A 62 -5.10 -0.01 -11.09
N GLY A 63 -3.91 0.02 -10.47
CA GLY A 63 -2.68 0.49 -11.11
C GLY A 63 -2.45 1.99 -10.97
N GLN A 64 -3.35 2.68 -10.28
CA GLN A 64 -3.22 4.11 -9.98
C GLN A 64 -3.41 4.31 -8.49
N ALA A 65 -2.70 5.28 -7.93
CA ALA A 65 -2.79 5.55 -6.50
C ALA A 65 -4.03 6.38 -6.18
N VAL A 66 -4.85 5.86 -5.27
CA VAL A 66 -5.93 6.62 -4.65
C VAL A 66 -5.58 6.72 -3.17
N VAL A 67 -5.29 7.94 -2.71
CA VAL A 67 -4.81 8.18 -1.35
C VAL A 67 -5.91 8.84 -0.55
N GLN A 68 -6.21 8.25 0.61
CA GLN A 68 -7.15 8.83 1.56
C GLN A 68 -6.36 9.36 2.75
N ASN A 69 -6.44 10.66 2.98
CA ASN A 69 -5.76 11.31 4.10
C ASN A 69 -6.66 11.39 5.34
N ALA A 70 -6.00 11.41 6.46
CA ALA A 70 -6.71 11.58 7.73
C ALA A 70 -7.30 12.99 7.86
#